data_b41bf098eccd32092db8e98127571977
#
_entry.id   b41bf098eccd32092db8e98127571977
#
_cell.length_a   1.000
_cell.length_b   1.000
_cell.length_c   1.000
_cell.angle_alpha   90.00
_cell.angle_beta   90.00
_cell.angle_gamma   90.00
#
_symmetry.space_group_name_H-M   'P 1'
#
loop_
_entity.id
_entity.type
_entity.pdbx_description
1 polymer ?
#
loop_
_entity_poly.entity_id
_entity_poly.type
_entity_poly.pdbx_seq_one_letter_code
_entity_poly.pdbx_strand_id
1 'polypeptide(L)'
;MLRIYFGRFLGVIFICFASFGANFSYAEQVVVYSARIEKLINPMFDSFTKETGISVKFVTDKAGVLLAKLRAEGKYTPADMLITTDAGNLWEAVQVGLLAPVESGKLEVNIPSYLRDPQKKWFGLSVRARTIVYNTDKVNPAELSTYEDLANSKWQGRICLRTSKKVYNQSLVAMMIAEHGKEKTEQIVSGWGANL
;
A
#
# COMPACT_ATOMS: atom_id res chain seq x y z
N MET A 1 80.23 -51.40 -27.18
CA MET A 1 78.81 -51.49 -26.62
C MET A 1 78.48 -50.18 -25.98
N LEU A 2 77.73 -49.32 -26.68
CA LEU A 2 77.41 -47.98 -26.24
C LEU A 2 75.91 -47.98 -25.92
N ARG A 3 75.51 -47.79 -24.64
CA ARG A 3 74.13 -47.68 -24.22
C ARG A 3 73.80 -46.20 -24.08
N ILE A 4 72.92 -45.69 -24.97
CA ILE A 4 72.37 -44.34 -24.92
C ILE A 4 71.12 -44.34 -23.99
N TYR A 5 71.17 -43.57 -22.94
CA TYR A 5 69.98 -43.29 -22.05
C TYR A 5 69.25 -42.07 -22.60
N PHE A 6 68.04 -42.30 -23.06
CA PHE A 6 67.10 -41.24 -23.45
C PHE A 6 66.34 -40.80 -22.22
N GLY A 7 66.69 -39.63 -21.69
CA GLY A 7 65.95 -39.01 -20.62
C GLY A 7 64.70 -38.32 -21.13
N ARG A 8 63.50 -38.74 -20.67
CA ARG A 8 62.20 -38.10 -20.92
C ARG A 8 62.05 -36.94 -19.97
N PHE A 9 62.17 -35.71 -20.48
CA PHE A 9 61.71 -34.51 -19.75
C PHE A 9 60.22 -34.41 -19.89
N LEU A 10 59.44 -34.65 -18.77
CA LEU A 10 58.04 -34.40 -18.65
C LEU A 10 57.85 -32.96 -18.15
N GLY A 11 57.57 -32.03 -19.07
CA GLY A 11 57.19 -30.67 -18.72
C GLY A 11 55.76 -30.64 -18.17
N VAL A 12 55.60 -30.36 -16.89
CA VAL A 12 54.31 -30.12 -16.27
C VAL A 12 53.91 -28.67 -16.54
N ILE A 13 52.99 -28.47 -17.47
CA ILE A 13 52.36 -27.15 -17.71
C ILE A 13 51.31 -26.96 -16.63
N PHE A 14 51.61 -26.10 -15.66
CA PHE A 14 50.65 -25.65 -14.61
C PHE A 14 49.76 -24.56 -15.23
N ILE A 15 48.59 -24.94 -15.73
CA ILE A 15 47.58 -23.99 -16.19
C ILE A 15 46.88 -23.42 -14.93
N CYS A 16 47.28 -22.21 -14.51
CA CYS A 16 46.55 -21.42 -13.54
C CYS A 16 45.22 -20.98 -14.16
N PHE A 17 44.15 -21.72 -13.91
CA PHE A 17 42.77 -21.22 -14.10
C PHE A 17 42.54 -20.12 -13.07
N ALA A 18 42.77 -18.87 -13.45
CA ALA A 18 42.29 -17.72 -12.75
C ALA A 18 40.74 -17.75 -12.85
N SER A 19 40.07 -18.31 -11.82
CA SER A 19 38.64 -18.24 -11.67
C SER A 19 38.26 -16.78 -11.45
N PHE A 20 37.96 -16.05 -12.52
CA PHE A 20 37.21 -14.82 -12.45
C PHE A 20 35.82 -15.19 -11.94
N GLY A 21 35.66 -15.18 -10.65
CA GLY A 21 34.34 -15.19 -10.00
C GLY A 21 33.63 -13.93 -10.42
N ALA A 22 32.84 -14.00 -11.48
CA ALA A 22 31.89 -12.98 -11.78
C ALA A 22 30.90 -12.92 -10.59
N ASN A 23 31.14 -12.00 -9.66
CA ASN A 23 30.14 -11.64 -8.68
C ASN A 23 28.97 -11.04 -9.47
N PHE A 24 28.00 -11.87 -9.84
CA PHE A 24 26.69 -11.38 -10.23
C PHE A 24 26.09 -10.74 -8.99
N SER A 25 26.37 -9.45 -8.82
CA SER A 25 25.55 -8.62 -7.92
C SER A 25 24.15 -8.62 -8.52
N TYR A 26 23.26 -9.47 -7.99
CA TYR A 26 21.85 -9.29 -8.21
C TYR A 26 21.54 -7.92 -7.64
N ALA A 27 21.21 -6.97 -8.51
CA ALA A 27 20.70 -5.69 -8.06
C ALA A 27 19.48 -5.98 -7.19
N GLU A 28 19.53 -5.58 -5.92
CA GLU A 28 18.41 -5.75 -5.02
C GLU A 28 17.18 -5.10 -5.64
N GLN A 29 16.06 -5.79 -5.61
CA GLN A 29 14.81 -5.33 -6.21
C GLN A 29 13.69 -5.47 -5.20
N VAL A 30 12.85 -4.45 -5.10
CA VAL A 30 11.61 -4.47 -4.33
C VAL A 30 10.41 -4.50 -5.27
N VAL A 31 9.48 -5.43 -5.06
CA VAL A 31 8.25 -5.56 -5.84
C VAL A 31 7.08 -4.96 -5.07
N VAL A 32 6.44 -3.95 -5.64
CA VAL A 32 5.37 -3.20 -4.99
C VAL A 32 4.05 -3.37 -5.73
N TYR A 33 2.99 -3.78 -5.01
CA TYR A 33 1.62 -3.70 -5.50
C TYR A 33 0.99 -2.41 -4.99
N SER A 34 0.63 -1.50 -5.89
CA SER A 34 0.21 -0.14 -5.57
C SER A 34 -1.18 0.20 -6.08
N ALA A 35 -2.07 0.60 -5.19
CA ALA A 35 -3.38 1.17 -5.57
C ALA A 35 -3.32 2.68 -5.84
N ARG A 36 -2.10 3.24 -5.95
CA ARG A 36 -1.90 4.64 -6.35
C ARG A 36 -1.74 4.74 -7.86
N ILE A 37 -2.18 5.86 -8.42
CA ILE A 37 -1.95 6.17 -9.83
C ILE A 37 -0.45 6.28 -10.07
N GLU A 38 0.04 5.63 -11.12
CA GLU A 38 1.46 5.56 -11.48
C GLU A 38 2.14 6.94 -11.47
N LYS A 39 1.53 7.93 -12.13
CA LYS A 39 2.03 9.32 -12.17
C LYS A 39 2.33 9.92 -10.78
N LEU A 40 1.60 9.48 -9.74
CA LEU A 40 1.76 9.99 -8.38
C LEU A 40 2.78 9.22 -7.56
N ILE A 41 3.02 7.94 -7.88
CA ILE A 41 3.88 7.08 -7.07
C ILE A 41 5.30 6.95 -7.66
N ASN A 42 5.44 7.05 -8.97
CA ASN A 42 6.72 6.92 -9.68
C ASN A 42 7.81 7.84 -9.12
N PRO A 43 7.57 9.15 -8.90
CA PRO A 43 8.62 10.03 -8.39
C PRO A 43 9.20 9.58 -7.04
N MET A 44 8.39 8.92 -6.20
CA MET A 44 8.84 8.36 -4.93
C MET A 44 9.74 7.13 -5.16
N PHE A 45 9.38 6.26 -6.08
CA PHE A 45 10.16 5.07 -6.42
C PHE A 45 11.48 5.43 -7.09
N ASP A 46 11.47 6.42 -7.98
CA ASP A 46 12.68 6.93 -8.64
C ASP A 46 13.64 7.54 -7.62
N SER A 47 13.13 8.34 -6.66
CA SER A 47 13.93 8.89 -5.57
C SER A 47 14.56 7.79 -4.71
N PHE A 48 13.76 6.80 -4.31
CA PHE A 48 14.24 5.66 -3.55
C PHE A 48 15.35 4.91 -4.28
N THR A 49 15.13 4.58 -5.56
CA THR A 49 16.14 3.89 -6.37
C THR A 49 17.42 4.72 -6.50
N LYS A 50 17.29 6.05 -6.72
CA LYS A 50 18.44 6.94 -6.82
C LYS A 50 19.25 7.02 -5.52
N GLU A 51 18.58 6.99 -4.37
CA GLU A 51 19.21 7.11 -3.06
C GLU A 51 19.84 5.81 -2.57
N THR A 52 19.23 4.66 -2.90
CA THR A 52 19.61 3.36 -2.33
C THR A 52 20.32 2.43 -3.32
N GLY A 53 20.18 2.65 -4.63
CA GLY A 53 20.60 1.71 -5.67
C GLY A 53 19.65 0.53 -5.84
N ILE A 54 18.61 0.40 -5.00
CA ILE A 54 17.63 -0.70 -5.04
C ILE A 54 16.56 -0.36 -6.08
N SER A 55 16.35 -1.25 -7.05
CA SER A 55 15.33 -1.04 -8.08
C SER A 55 13.92 -1.33 -7.54
N VAL A 56 12.93 -0.56 -8.01
CA VAL A 56 11.52 -0.81 -7.67
C VAL A 56 10.77 -1.29 -8.89
N LYS A 57 10.27 -2.53 -8.83
CA LYS A 57 9.30 -3.05 -9.80
C LYS A 57 7.90 -2.94 -9.20
N PHE A 58 6.95 -2.38 -9.93
CA PHE A 58 5.62 -2.22 -9.37
C PHE A 58 4.51 -2.57 -10.36
N VAL A 59 3.35 -2.91 -9.79
CA VAL A 59 2.09 -3.17 -10.49
C VAL A 59 1.03 -2.24 -9.92
N THR A 60 0.33 -1.52 -10.78
CA THR A 60 -0.76 -0.62 -10.35
C THR A 60 -2.12 -1.18 -10.76
N ASP A 61 -3.07 -1.21 -9.82
CA ASP A 61 -4.46 -1.54 -10.05
C ASP A 61 -5.34 -1.04 -8.89
N LYS A 62 -6.65 -1.28 -8.94
CA LYS A 62 -7.58 -1.03 -7.83
C LYS A 62 -7.23 -1.91 -6.62
N ALA A 63 -7.35 -1.37 -5.42
CA ALA A 63 -6.98 -2.08 -4.19
C ALA A 63 -7.61 -3.49 -4.08
N GLY A 64 -8.91 -3.63 -4.36
CA GLY A 64 -9.59 -4.93 -4.33
C GLY A 64 -9.03 -5.95 -5.33
N VAL A 65 -8.55 -5.49 -6.51
CA VAL A 65 -7.90 -6.37 -7.51
C VAL A 65 -6.54 -6.84 -6.99
N LEU A 66 -5.76 -5.93 -6.42
CA LEU A 66 -4.46 -6.27 -5.83
C LEU A 66 -4.60 -7.21 -4.63
N LEU A 67 -5.61 -7.01 -3.78
CA LEU A 67 -5.91 -7.93 -2.67
C LEU A 67 -6.31 -9.32 -3.18
N ALA A 68 -7.16 -9.40 -4.20
CA ALA A 68 -7.53 -10.67 -4.82
C ALA A 68 -6.31 -11.37 -5.45
N LYS A 69 -5.42 -10.61 -6.10
CA LYS A 69 -4.17 -11.10 -6.68
C LYS A 69 -3.26 -11.68 -5.59
N LEU A 70 -3.03 -10.94 -4.51
CA LEU A 70 -2.23 -11.40 -3.36
C LEU A 70 -2.79 -12.69 -2.75
N ARG A 71 -4.13 -12.80 -2.61
CA ARG A 71 -4.77 -14.03 -2.12
C ARG A 71 -4.54 -15.23 -3.06
N ALA A 72 -4.65 -15.01 -4.37
CA ALA A 72 -4.45 -16.07 -5.35
C ALA A 72 -3.00 -16.54 -5.41
N GLU A 73 -2.05 -15.65 -5.28
CA GLU A 73 -0.62 -15.94 -5.26
C GLU A 73 -0.18 -16.59 -3.94
N GLY A 74 -0.81 -16.21 -2.82
CA GLY A 74 -0.53 -16.74 -1.49
C GLY A 74 0.95 -16.62 -1.13
N LYS A 75 1.55 -17.70 -0.64
CA LYS A 75 2.98 -17.75 -0.25
C LYS A 75 3.97 -17.62 -1.42
N TYR A 76 3.48 -17.65 -2.65
CA TYR A 76 4.30 -17.52 -3.86
C TYR A 76 4.20 -16.12 -4.47
N THR A 77 3.55 -15.18 -3.80
CA THR A 77 3.49 -13.80 -4.28
C THR A 77 4.90 -13.24 -4.46
N PRO A 78 5.19 -12.58 -5.58
CA PRO A 78 6.43 -11.84 -5.75
C PRO A 78 6.42 -10.48 -5.04
N ALA A 79 5.27 -10.05 -4.50
CA ALA A 79 5.13 -8.73 -3.90
C ALA A 79 5.75 -8.68 -2.50
N ASP A 80 6.65 -7.73 -2.31
CA ASP A 80 7.25 -7.40 -1.02
C ASP A 80 6.42 -6.37 -0.25
N MET A 81 5.66 -5.52 -0.98
CA MET A 81 4.93 -4.41 -0.39
C MET A 81 3.58 -4.18 -1.06
N LEU A 82 2.57 -3.83 -0.23
CA LEU A 82 1.26 -3.36 -0.68
C LEU A 82 1.07 -1.89 -0.28
N ILE A 83 0.81 -1.02 -1.25
CA ILE A 83 0.45 0.39 -1.03
C ILE A 83 -1.01 0.61 -1.40
N THR A 84 -1.81 1.09 -0.47
CA THR A 84 -3.21 1.43 -0.72
C THR A 84 -3.55 2.88 -0.36
N THR A 85 -4.76 3.30 -0.66
CA THR A 85 -5.21 4.68 -0.43
C THR A 85 -6.11 4.87 0.79
N ASP A 86 -6.43 3.81 1.51
CA ASP A 86 -7.33 3.84 2.67
C ASP A 86 -6.98 2.71 3.64
N ALA A 87 -7.04 2.99 4.94
CA ALA A 87 -6.73 2.02 5.98
C ALA A 87 -7.69 0.82 6.00
N GLY A 88 -8.92 0.97 5.50
CA GLY A 88 -9.88 -0.13 5.38
C GLY A 88 -9.38 -1.27 4.50
N ASN A 89 -8.65 -0.96 3.42
CA ASN A 89 -8.02 -1.98 2.57
C ASN A 89 -6.87 -2.71 3.30
N LEU A 90 -6.11 -1.99 4.13
CA LEU A 90 -5.03 -2.59 4.94
C LEU A 90 -5.60 -3.45 6.05
N TRP A 91 -6.68 -2.99 6.69
CA TRP A 91 -7.41 -3.79 7.68
C TRP A 91 -7.91 -5.10 7.05
N GLU A 92 -8.53 -5.05 5.87
CA GLU A 92 -8.96 -6.25 5.14
C GLU A 92 -7.78 -7.20 4.87
N ALA A 93 -6.64 -6.66 4.41
CA ALA A 93 -5.44 -7.45 4.16
C ALA A 93 -4.93 -8.16 5.43
N VAL A 94 -5.01 -7.50 6.59
CA VAL A 94 -4.66 -8.10 7.90
C VAL A 94 -5.62 -9.23 8.25
N GLN A 95 -6.96 -9.02 8.11
CA GLN A 95 -7.97 -10.03 8.46
C GLN A 95 -7.80 -11.33 7.67
N VAL A 96 -7.29 -11.25 6.47
CA VAL A 96 -7.07 -12.43 5.60
C VAL A 96 -5.62 -12.90 5.57
N GLY A 97 -4.77 -12.39 6.49
CA GLY A 97 -3.41 -12.89 6.72
C GLY A 97 -2.41 -12.59 5.62
N LEU A 98 -2.62 -11.52 4.84
CA LEU A 98 -1.73 -11.14 3.71
C LEU A 98 -0.51 -10.31 4.14
N LEU A 99 -0.51 -9.76 5.36
CA LEU A 99 0.54 -8.86 5.83
C LEU A 99 1.30 -9.48 7.00
N ALA A 100 2.62 -9.43 6.92
CA ALA A 100 3.52 -9.77 8.01
C ALA A 100 3.86 -8.54 8.88
N PRO A 101 4.18 -8.70 10.17
CA PRO A 101 4.66 -7.61 10.99
C PRO A 101 6.05 -7.14 10.53
N VAL A 102 6.30 -5.84 10.63
CA VAL A 102 7.58 -5.21 10.30
C VAL A 102 8.13 -4.46 11.51
N GLU A 103 9.25 -4.89 12.01
CA GLU A 103 9.98 -4.21 13.09
C GLU A 103 10.90 -3.14 12.49
N SER A 104 10.57 -1.86 12.72
CA SER A 104 11.36 -0.74 12.24
C SER A 104 11.28 0.45 13.18
N GLY A 105 12.35 0.70 13.91
CA GLY A 105 12.44 1.88 14.77
C GLY A 105 12.24 3.19 14.01
N LYS A 106 12.68 3.26 12.74
CA LYS A 106 12.47 4.44 11.88
C LYS A 106 10.99 4.69 11.60
N LEU A 107 10.21 3.65 11.32
CA LEU A 107 8.76 3.77 11.10
C LEU A 107 8.04 4.12 12.40
N GLU A 108 8.46 3.52 13.51
CA GLU A 108 7.83 3.73 14.81
C GLU A 108 8.04 5.13 15.36
N VAL A 109 9.20 5.73 15.12
CA VAL A 109 9.50 7.13 15.53
C VAL A 109 8.76 8.14 14.65
N ASN A 110 8.65 7.88 13.33
CA ASN A 110 8.10 8.85 12.38
C ASN A 110 6.58 8.73 12.17
N ILE A 111 5.95 7.60 12.52
CA ILE A 111 4.52 7.38 12.32
C ILE A 111 3.84 7.23 13.67
N PRO A 112 2.92 8.14 14.05
CA PRO A 112 2.17 8.06 15.29
C PRO A 112 1.43 6.73 15.45
N SER A 113 1.27 6.27 16.71
CA SER A 113 0.65 4.97 17.01
C SER A 113 -0.77 4.82 16.47
N TYR A 114 -1.54 5.90 16.41
CA TYR A 114 -2.90 5.91 15.86
C TYR A 114 -2.96 5.85 14.32
N LEU A 115 -1.82 5.95 13.64
CA LEU A 115 -1.68 5.81 12.18
C LEU A 115 -0.96 4.52 11.77
N ARG A 116 -0.86 3.56 12.67
CA ARG A 116 -0.24 2.26 12.38
C ARG A 116 -0.99 1.12 13.06
N ASP A 117 -0.84 -0.07 12.51
CA ASP A 117 -1.41 -1.28 13.11
C ASP A 117 -0.75 -1.59 14.46
N PRO A 118 -1.52 -1.93 15.51
CA PRO A 118 -0.96 -2.34 16.81
C PRO A 118 0.00 -3.54 16.73
N GLN A 119 -0.20 -4.43 15.73
CA GLN A 119 0.66 -5.58 15.47
C GLN A 119 1.74 -5.28 14.41
N LYS A 120 1.95 -3.99 14.07
CA LYS A 120 2.97 -3.52 13.12
C LYS A 120 2.86 -4.09 11.69
N LYS A 121 1.67 -4.51 11.28
CA LYS A 121 1.43 -5.10 9.95
C LYS A 121 1.23 -4.05 8.85
N TRP A 122 0.92 -2.80 9.20
CA TRP A 122 0.83 -1.68 8.27
C TRP A 122 1.15 -0.35 8.95
N PHE A 123 1.52 0.64 8.12
CA PHE A 123 1.90 1.98 8.53
C PHE A 123 1.27 3.02 7.60
N GLY A 124 0.67 4.08 8.18
CA GLY A 124 0.10 5.19 7.44
C GLY A 124 1.15 6.21 7.05
N LEU A 125 1.36 6.42 5.76
CA LEU A 125 2.37 7.36 5.24
C LEU A 125 1.84 8.77 5.03
N SER A 126 0.52 8.93 4.91
CA SER A 126 -0.13 10.23 4.69
C SER A 126 -1.55 10.23 5.21
N VAL A 127 -2.05 11.40 5.58
CA VAL A 127 -3.42 11.61 6.06
C VAL A 127 -4.18 12.43 5.03
N ARG A 128 -5.46 12.08 4.85
CA ARG A 128 -6.42 12.85 4.06
C ARG A 128 -7.68 13.07 4.89
N ALA A 129 -8.14 14.32 4.92
CA ALA A 129 -9.43 14.63 5.50
C ALA A 129 -10.56 14.45 4.46
N ARG A 130 -11.70 13.90 4.86
CA ARG A 130 -12.95 14.05 4.15
C ARG A 130 -13.63 15.30 4.63
N THR A 131 -14.14 16.07 3.69
CA THR A 131 -14.89 17.29 3.99
C THR A 131 -16.16 17.30 3.19
N ILE A 132 -17.15 18.06 3.66
CA ILE A 132 -18.33 18.38 2.87
C ILE A 132 -17.90 19.38 1.80
N VAL A 133 -18.12 19.04 0.55
CA VAL A 133 -17.89 19.91 -0.60
C VAL A 133 -19.25 20.38 -1.13
N TYR A 134 -19.40 21.65 -1.38
CA TYR A 134 -20.68 22.24 -1.81
C TYR A 134 -20.52 23.12 -3.03
N ASN A 135 -21.61 23.29 -3.77
CA ASN A 135 -21.71 24.23 -4.87
C ASN A 135 -21.99 25.64 -4.30
N THR A 136 -21.09 26.58 -4.53
CA THR A 136 -21.16 27.94 -3.99
C THR A 136 -22.32 28.76 -4.52
N ASP A 137 -22.87 28.41 -5.69
CA ASP A 137 -24.02 29.09 -6.29
C ASP A 137 -25.37 28.58 -5.74
N LYS A 138 -25.37 27.39 -5.07
CA LYS A 138 -26.59 26.70 -4.65
C LYS A 138 -26.71 26.54 -3.13
N VAL A 139 -25.63 26.67 -2.39
CA VAL A 139 -25.59 26.40 -0.97
C VAL A 139 -24.85 27.53 -0.25
N ASN A 140 -25.55 28.17 0.68
CA ASN A 140 -24.89 29.10 1.59
C ASN A 140 -24.04 28.30 2.59
N PRO A 141 -22.74 28.58 2.75
CA PRO A 141 -21.86 27.88 3.69
C PRO A 141 -22.36 27.96 5.15
N ALA A 142 -23.10 28.99 5.52
CA ALA A 142 -23.70 29.11 6.84
C ALA A 142 -24.79 28.05 7.16
N GLU A 143 -25.32 27.37 6.12
CA GLU A 143 -26.24 26.25 6.27
C GLU A 143 -25.55 24.93 6.62
N LEU A 144 -24.22 24.83 6.35
CA LEU A 144 -23.44 23.62 6.54
C LEU A 144 -22.92 23.54 7.96
N SER A 145 -22.95 22.35 8.55
CA SER A 145 -22.34 22.08 9.84
C SER A 145 -21.60 20.74 9.87
N THR A 146 -22.27 19.67 10.24
CA THR A 146 -21.67 18.34 10.45
C THR A 146 -22.20 17.31 9.48
N TYR A 147 -21.62 16.11 9.49
CA TYR A 147 -22.14 14.98 8.72
C TYR A 147 -23.54 14.56 9.20
N GLU A 148 -23.81 14.67 10.51
CA GLU A 148 -25.11 14.35 11.11
C GLU A 148 -26.19 15.28 10.58
N ASP A 149 -25.90 16.57 10.44
CA ASP A 149 -26.84 17.57 9.94
C ASP A 149 -27.29 17.27 8.49
N LEU A 150 -26.50 16.56 7.72
CA LEU A 150 -26.89 16.12 6.37
C LEU A 150 -28.09 15.15 6.38
N ALA A 151 -28.45 14.57 7.51
CA ALA A 151 -29.69 13.79 7.69
C ALA A 151 -30.96 14.67 7.79
N ASN A 152 -30.80 15.98 7.97
CA ASN A 152 -31.94 16.91 8.05
C ASN A 152 -32.65 17.03 6.69
N SER A 153 -33.99 17.07 6.71
CA SER A 153 -34.81 17.16 5.49
C SER A 153 -34.57 18.43 4.65
N LYS A 154 -33.95 19.48 5.20
CA LYS A 154 -33.52 20.66 4.42
C LYS A 154 -32.58 20.29 3.27
N TRP A 155 -31.93 19.13 3.36
CA TRP A 155 -30.99 18.63 2.34
C TRP A 155 -31.63 17.70 1.32
N GLN A 156 -32.94 17.46 1.36
CA GLN A 156 -33.64 16.58 0.43
C GLN A 156 -33.39 16.98 -1.04
N GLY A 157 -32.94 16.03 -1.86
CA GLY A 157 -32.58 16.25 -3.27
C GLY A 157 -31.34 17.14 -3.50
N ARG A 158 -30.58 17.44 -2.42
CA ARG A 158 -29.41 18.32 -2.47
C ARG A 158 -28.11 17.62 -2.14
N ILE A 159 -28.15 16.31 -1.82
CA ILE A 159 -26.97 15.51 -1.46
C ILE A 159 -26.52 14.66 -2.63
N CYS A 160 -25.20 14.57 -2.82
CA CYS A 160 -24.55 13.64 -3.71
C CYS A 160 -23.54 12.80 -2.94
N LEU A 161 -23.79 11.51 -2.80
CA LEU A 161 -22.92 10.57 -2.13
C LEU A 161 -22.35 9.54 -3.09
N ARG A 162 -21.14 9.06 -2.81
CA ARG A 162 -20.61 7.89 -3.48
C ARG A 162 -21.36 6.63 -3.01
N THR A 163 -21.35 5.59 -3.84
CA THR A 163 -21.93 4.30 -3.47
C THR A 163 -21.34 3.72 -2.18
N SER A 164 -22.17 3.06 -1.37
CA SER A 164 -21.79 2.34 -0.15
C SER A 164 -20.73 1.22 -0.39
N LYS A 165 -20.59 0.76 -1.63
CA LYS A 165 -19.55 -0.23 -2.01
C LYS A 165 -18.14 0.34 -2.02
N LYS A 166 -17.95 1.64 -1.83
CA LYS A 166 -16.62 2.27 -1.81
C LYS A 166 -16.06 2.34 -0.40
N VAL A 167 -14.84 1.86 -0.24
CA VAL A 167 -14.11 1.86 1.04
C VAL A 167 -14.14 3.22 1.75
N TYR A 168 -14.10 4.32 1.00
CA TYR A 168 -14.16 5.66 1.57
C TYR A 168 -15.46 5.95 2.35
N ASN A 169 -16.62 5.50 1.86
CA ASN A 169 -17.87 5.65 2.59
C ASN A 169 -17.95 4.65 3.73
N GLN A 170 -17.45 3.44 3.53
CA GLN A 170 -17.38 2.42 4.59
C GLN A 170 -16.52 2.90 5.76
N SER A 171 -15.35 3.49 5.50
CA SER A 171 -14.48 4.05 6.53
C SER A 171 -15.12 5.26 7.25
N LEU A 172 -15.86 6.11 6.51
CA LEU A 172 -16.61 7.21 7.13
C LEU A 172 -17.67 6.68 8.10
N VAL A 173 -18.48 5.74 7.65
CA VAL A 173 -19.54 5.13 8.49
C VAL A 173 -18.92 4.37 9.67
N ALA A 174 -17.83 3.65 9.47
CA ALA A 174 -17.13 2.96 10.56
C ALA A 174 -16.62 3.95 11.62
N MET A 175 -16.06 5.08 11.20
CA MET A 175 -15.65 6.16 12.13
C MET A 175 -16.86 6.72 12.90
N MET A 176 -17.99 6.96 12.23
CA MET A 176 -19.21 7.45 12.89
C MET A 176 -19.78 6.42 13.88
N ILE A 177 -19.69 5.12 13.58
CA ILE A 177 -20.07 4.06 14.52
C ILE A 177 -19.17 4.10 15.77
N ALA A 178 -17.88 4.32 15.60
CA ALA A 178 -16.95 4.42 16.71
C ALA A 178 -17.22 5.66 17.60
N GLU A 179 -17.62 6.77 16.98
CA GLU A 179 -17.89 8.04 17.68
C GLU A 179 -19.30 8.10 18.31
N HIS A 180 -20.32 7.66 17.59
CA HIS A 180 -21.72 7.86 17.97
C HIS A 180 -22.46 6.57 18.37
N GLY A 181 -21.83 5.40 18.17
CA GLY A 181 -22.48 4.11 18.28
C GLY A 181 -23.30 3.72 17.04
N LYS A 182 -23.61 2.43 16.94
CA LYS A 182 -24.25 1.84 15.76
C LYS A 182 -25.63 2.42 15.49
N GLU A 183 -26.50 2.48 16.51
CA GLU A 183 -27.89 2.88 16.37
C GLU A 183 -28.05 4.33 15.87
N LYS A 184 -27.28 5.26 16.46
CA LYS A 184 -27.31 6.66 16.03
C LYS A 184 -26.72 6.82 14.62
N THR A 185 -25.66 6.12 14.30
CA THR A 185 -25.07 6.15 12.96
C THR A 185 -26.03 5.62 11.91
N GLU A 186 -26.78 4.55 12.21
CA GLU A 186 -27.80 3.99 11.32
C GLU A 186 -28.92 5.01 11.03
N GLN A 187 -29.40 5.74 12.04
CA GLN A 187 -30.36 6.82 11.86
C GLN A 187 -29.83 7.93 10.96
N ILE A 188 -28.58 8.38 11.17
CA ILE A 188 -27.94 9.43 10.36
C ILE A 188 -27.80 8.97 8.91
N VAL A 189 -27.27 7.78 8.68
CA VAL A 189 -27.05 7.23 7.32
C VAL A 189 -28.39 6.98 6.60
N SER A 190 -29.43 6.56 7.32
CA SER A 190 -30.80 6.45 6.78
C SER A 190 -31.35 7.82 6.36
N GLY A 191 -31.11 8.85 7.16
CA GLY A 191 -31.46 10.23 6.80
C GLY A 191 -30.72 10.72 5.55
N TRP A 192 -29.43 10.41 5.39
CA TRP A 192 -28.71 10.70 4.14
C TRP A 192 -29.37 10.00 2.94
N GLY A 193 -29.74 8.72 3.10
CA GLY A 193 -30.41 7.96 2.06
C GLY A 193 -31.76 8.56 1.66
N ALA A 194 -32.52 9.08 2.61
CA ALA A 194 -33.80 9.76 2.37
C ALA A 194 -33.63 11.11 1.64
N ASN A 195 -32.47 11.73 1.75
CA ASN A 195 -32.17 13.05 1.15
C ASN A 195 -31.45 12.97 -0.22
N LEU A 196 -31.19 11.76 -0.75
CA LEU A 196 -30.56 11.55 -2.07
C LEU A 196 -31.48 11.84 -3.25
#